data_f93108163075b25dff2ec3242f91fb7d
#
_entry.id   f93108163075b25dff2ec3242f91fb7d
#
_cell.length_a   1.000
_cell.length_b   1.000
_cell.length_c   1.000
_cell.angle_alpha   90.00
_cell.angle_beta   90.00
_cell.angle_gamma   90.00
#
_symmetry.space_group_name_H-M   'P 1'
#
loop_
_entity.id
_entity.type
_entity.pdbx_description
1 polymer ?
#
loop_
_entity_poly.entity_id
_entity_poly.type
_entity_poly.pdbx_seq_one_letter_code
_entity_poly.pdbx_strand_id
1 'polypeptide(L)'
;MKQSVFSSIIALLMIASCTSSDSSKQGSETDIFNEEQRLPGDSAIYGLACDGCTDSILVFIPFSGGDPDTINILNARINRRVFGRPDVGDEVAVILNDSNKTVAEMVINIERLKGQWCYMVLPKLRHRAGMPFDSARMVKTIPDSLREMWFQPREYGFELLSEHQAQPIGLRLSTDTRDNGPVEYPELKRYRQWNLYNGRILLSVTKRDSLGTQHVISTDTADIALLRRDTLLLRFSDHEQGYYRKNQE
;
A
#
# COMPACT_ATOMS: atom_id res chain seq x y z
N MET A 1 11.76 -74.88 -53.24
CA MET A 1 10.31 -74.93 -53.46
C MET A 1 9.62 -74.02 -52.47
N LYS A 2 8.74 -73.18 -53.00
CA LYS A 2 7.72 -72.37 -52.39
C LYS A 2 8.15 -71.15 -51.51
N GLN A 3 8.01 -70.05 -52.19
CA GLN A 3 7.77 -68.70 -51.73
C GLN A 3 6.61 -68.60 -50.76
N SER A 4 6.75 -67.67 -49.79
CA SER A 4 5.58 -67.00 -49.25
C SER A 4 5.98 -65.55 -48.95
N VAL A 5 5.36 -64.69 -49.69
CA VAL A 5 5.44 -63.23 -49.55
C VAL A 5 4.49 -62.82 -48.45
N PHE A 6 4.99 -62.15 -47.41
CA PHE A 6 4.13 -61.45 -46.45
C PHE A 6 4.33 -59.95 -46.59
N SER A 7 3.29 -59.37 -47.14
CA SER A 7 3.14 -57.93 -47.28
C SER A 7 2.84 -57.32 -45.89
N SER A 8 3.80 -56.53 -45.38
CA SER A 8 3.57 -55.78 -44.16
C SER A 8 3.10 -54.37 -44.52
N ILE A 9 1.85 -54.13 -44.21
CA ILE A 9 1.23 -52.81 -44.23
C ILE A 9 1.75 -52.03 -43.02
N ILE A 10 2.60 -51.05 -43.23
CA ILE A 10 3.01 -50.11 -42.20
C ILE A 10 1.93 -49.03 -42.17
N ALA A 11 1.09 -49.05 -41.14
CA ALA A 11 0.18 -47.98 -40.77
C ALA A 11 0.99 -46.84 -40.12
N LEU A 12 1.15 -45.75 -40.82
CA LEU A 12 1.80 -44.53 -40.35
C LEU A 12 0.82 -43.80 -39.43
N LEU A 13 0.92 -43.97 -38.12
CA LEU A 13 0.22 -43.17 -37.13
C LEU A 13 0.92 -41.79 -37.02
N MET A 14 0.34 -40.77 -37.62
CA MET A 14 0.68 -39.38 -37.38
C MET A 14 0.19 -38.99 -35.99
N ILE A 15 1.08 -39.01 -35.01
CA ILE A 15 0.84 -38.40 -33.72
C ILE A 15 1.09 -36.88 -33.88
N ALA A 16 0.02 -36.14 -34.04
CA ALA A 16 0.07 -34.68 -33.90
C ALA A 16 0.36 -34.36 -32.44
N SER A 17 1.63 -34.20 -32.09
CA SER A 17 2.05 -33.64 -30.83
C SER A 17 1.80 -32.14 -30.90
N CYS A 18 0.71 -31.69 -30.29
CA CYS A 18 0.56 -30.29 -29.89
C CYS A 18 1.57 -30.02 -28.77
N THR A 19 2.76 -29.59 -29.11
CA THR A 19 3.62 -28.92 -28.16
C THR A 19 3.00 -27.56 -27.91
N SER A 20 2.23 -27.45 -26.81
CA SER A 20 2.01 -26.19 -26.14
C SER A 20 3.39 -25.69 -25.70
N SER A 21 3.95 -24.78 -26.45
CA SER A 21 5.10 -24.01 -26.02
C SER A 21 4.63 -23.15 -24.84
N ASP A 22 4.81 -23.66 -23.64
CA ASP A 22 4.97 -22.83 -22.45
C ASP A 22 6.22 -21.96 -22.67
N SER A 23 6.02 -20.84 -23.35
CA SER A 23 6.93 -19.73 -23.22
C SER A 23 6.75 -19.21 -21.81
N SER A 24 7.60 -19.70 -20.90
CA SER A 24 7.91 -19.02 -19.66
C SER A 24 8.36 -17.61 -20.01
N LYS A 25 7.41 -16.70 -20.07
CA LYS A 25 7.67 -15.27 -19.96
C LYS A 25 8.15 -15.02 -18.55
N GLN A 26 9.47 -15.13 -18.36
CA GLN A 26 10.18 -14.35 -17.39
C GLN A 26 10.19 -12.89 -17.88
N GLY A 27 9.00 -12.29 -17.92
CA GLY A 27 8.88 -10.86 -17.93
C GLY A 27 8.85 -10.46 -16.46
N SER A 28 9.69 -9.54 -16.05
CA SER A 28 9.43 -8.78 -14.84
C SER A 28 8.03 -8.21 -15.02
N GLU A 29 7.05 -8.78 -14.33
CA GLU A 29 5.76 -8.14 -14.17
C GLU A 29 6.05 -6.81 -13.49
N THR A 30 6.02 -5.75 -14.28
CA THR A 30 5.91 -4.41 -13.74
C THR A 30 4.60 -4.41 -12.97
N ASP A 31 4.70 -4.25 -11.66
CA ASP A 31 3.56 -4.12 -10.72
C ASP A 31 2.78 -2.86 -11.06
N ILE A 32 2.01 -2.89 -12.12
CA ILE A 32 1.19 -1.78 -12.59
C ILE A 32 -0.12 -1.82 -11.83
N PHE A 33 -0.54 -0.68 -11.30
CA PHE A 33 -1.85 -0.51 -10.68
C PHE A 33 -2.93 -0.73 -11.74
N ASN A 34 -3.47 -1.96 -11.80
CA ASN A 34 -4.35 -2.39 -12.87
C ASN A 34 -5.76 -1.80 -12.69
N GLU A 35 -6.39 -1.35 -13.77
CA GLU A 35 -7.76 -0.84 -13.76
C GLU A 35 -8.78 -1.91 -13.30
N GLU A 36 -8.49 -3.19 -13.49
CA GLU A 36 -9.29 -4.30 -12.97
C GLU A 36 -9.36 -4.35 -11.43
N GLN A 37 -8.40 -3.73 -10.75
CA GLN A 37 -8.34 -3.64 -9.30
C GLN A 37 -9.01 -2.38 -8.76
N ARG A 38 -9.53 -1.53 -9.64
CA ARG A 38 -10.25 -0.32 -9.27
C ARG A 38 -11.54 -0.64 -8.53
N LEU A 39 -11.75 0.03 -7.42
CA LEU A 39 -12.95 -0.17 -6.62
C LEU A 39 -14.20 0.39 -7.35
N PRO A 40 -15.34 -0.30 -7.29
CA PRO A 40 -16.57 0.20 -7.87
C PRO A 40 -16.95 1.58 -7.33
N GLY A 41 -17.21 2.54 -8.22
CA GLY A 41 -17.55 3.92 -7.86
C GLY A 41 -16.36 4.83 -7.58
N ASP A 42 -15.13 4.36 -7.79
CA ASP A 42 -13.95 5.22 -7.75
C ASP A 42 -13.93 6.14 -8.99
N SER A 43 -13.76 7.43 -8.79
CA SER A 43 -13.70 8.45 -9.84
C SER A 43 -12.29 8.71 -10.36
N ALA A 44 -11.27 8.14 -9.71
CA ALA A 44 -9.89 8.31 -10.13
C ALA A 44 -9.62 7.52 -11.43
N ILE A 45 -8.78 8.08 -12.29
CA ILE A 45 -8.18 7.38 -13.42
C ILE A 45 -6.72 7.07 -13.09
N TYR A 46 -6.28 5.90 -13.50
CA TYR A 46 -4.94 5.37 -13.20
C TYR A 46 -4.13 5.24 -14.48
N GLY A 47 -2.82 5.45 -14.39
CA GLY A 47 -1.93 5.33 -15.54
C GLY A 47 -0.50 5.71 -15.22
N LEU A 48 0.31 5.87 -16.26
CA LEU A 48 1.73 6.19 -16.14
C LEU A 48 2.00 7.65 -16.52
N ALA A 49 2.78 8.33 -15.71
CA ALA A 49 3.33 9.64 -16.06
C ALA A 49 4.38 9.48 -17.16
N CYS A 50 4.31 10.34 -18.17
CA CYS A 50 5.18 10.31 -19.34
C CYS A 50 6.16 11.48 -19.35
N ASP A 51 7.04 11.48 -20.32
CA ASP A 51 7.90 12.64 -20.58
C ASP A 51 7.06 13.88 -20.94
N GLY A 52 7.60 15.06 -20.62
CA GLY A 52 6.89 16.33 -20.82
C GLY A 52 6.08 16.80 -19.61
N CYS A 53 6.06 16.07 -18.49
CA CYS A 53 5.47 16.54 -17.24
C CYS A 53 6.18 17.80 -16.72
N THR A 54 5.38 18.80 -16.35
CA THR A 54 5.85 20.07 -15.78
C THR A 54 5.14 20.36 -14.45
N ASP A 55 5.37 21.54 -13.91
CA ASP A 55 4.67 22.02 -12.71
C ASP A 55 3.18 22.32 -12.94
N SER A 56 2.73 22.43 -14.19
CA SER A 56 1.36 22.75 -14.57
C SER A 56 0.71 21.72 -15.48
N ILE A 57 1.47 20.78 -16.01
CA ILE A 57 1.04 19.80 -16.98
C ILE A 57 1.49 18.41 -16.54
N LEU A 58 0.58 17.46 -16.58
CA LEU A 58 0.83 16.02 -16.49
C LEU A 58 0.58 15.40 -17.86
N VAL A 59 1.60 14.80 -18.47
CA VAL A 59 1.45 13.93 -19.62
C VAL A 59 1.26 12.52 -19.09
N PHE A 60 0.18 11.86 -19.50
CA PHE A 60 -0.34 10.69 -18.81
C PHE A 60 -0.88 9.67 -19.80
N ILE A 61 -0.48 8.39 -19.68
CA ILE A 61 -1.05 7.27 -20.41
C ILE A 61 -1.97 6.49 -19.48
N PRO A 62 -3.31 6.50 -19.70
CA PRO A 62 -4.23 5.76 -18.86
C PRO A 62 -4.09 4.24 -19.06
N PHE A 63 -4.27 3.45 -18.00
CA PHE A 63 -4.26 1.98 -18.10
C PHE A 63 -5.47 1.42 -18.85
N SER A 64 -6.55 2.19 -18.98
CA SER A 64 -7.67 1.85 -19.85
C SER A 64 -7.32 1.83 -21.34
N GLY A 65 -6.11 2.27 -21.70
CA GLY A 65 -5.62 2.34 -23.07
C GLY A 65 -5.88 3.70 -23.73
N GLY A 66 -5.32 3.90 -24.89
CA GLY A 66 -5.41 5.14 -25.68
C GLY A 66 -4.06 5.84 -25.82
N ASP A 67 -4.10 6.99 -26.47
CA ASP A 67 -2.94 7.87 -26.63
C ASP A 67 -2.67 8.64 -25.32
N PRO A 68 -1.43 9.16 -25.13
CA PRO A 68 -1.12 9.99 -23.97
C PRO A 68 -2.00 11.25 -23.94
N ASP A 69 -2.63 11.47 -22.79
CA ASP A 69 -3.41 12.67 -22.51
C ASP A 69 -2.55 13.74 -21.86
N THR A 70 -2.86 15.01 -22.15
CA THR A 70 -2.26 16.17 -21.50
C THR A 70 -3.24 16.81 -20.55
N ILE A 71 -2.97 16.69 -19.24
CA ILE A 71 -3.87 17.15 -18.17
C ILE A 71 -3.27 18.39 -17.49
N ASN A 72 -4.05 19.44 -17.35
CA ASN A 72 -3.65 20.63 -16.61
C ASN A 72 -3.79 20.35 -15.09
N ILE A 73 -2.66 20.43 -14.38
CA ILE A 73 -2.58 20.17 -12.94
C ILE A 73 -2.32 21.47 -12.12
N LEU A 74 -2.33 22.64 -12.75
CA LEU A 74 -1.98 23.91 -12.09
C LEU A 74 -2.88 24.20 -10.88
N ASN A 75 -4.19 24.02 -11.03
CA ASN A 75 -5.15 24.24 -9.93
C ASN A 75 -4.93 23.24 -8.78
N ALA A 76 -4.72 21.97 -9.11
CA ALA A 76 -4.41 20.95 -8.12
C ALA A 76 -3.14 21.30 -7.35
N ARG A 77 -2.12 21.82 -8.04
CA ARG A 77 -0.85 22.23 -7.43
C ARG A 77 -1.01 23.46 -6.52
N ILE A 78 -1.70 24.51 -6.97
CA ILE A 78 -1.98 25.70 -6.17
C ILE A 78 -2.73 25.33 -4.89
N ASN A 79 -3.68 24.41 -4.99
CA ASN A 79 -4.46 23.91 -3.88
C ASN A 79 -3.76 22.83 -3.05
N ARG A 80 -2.46 22.53 -3.33
CA ARG A 80 -1.65 21.51 -2.66
C ARG A 80 -2.25 20.10 -2.74
N ARG A 81 -2.93 19.79 -3.84
CA ARG A 81 -3.55 18.49 -4.13
C ARG A 81 -2.76 17.66 -5.16
N VAL A 82 -1.47 17.97 -5.35
CA VAL A 82 -0.51 17.11 -6.05
C VAL A 82 0.36 16.45 -5.00
N PHE A 83 0.10 15.18 -4.75
CA PHE A 83 0.75 14.36 -3.73
C PHE A 83 1.87 13.52 -4.36
N GLY A 84 3.12 13.89 -4.06
CA GLY A 84 4.29 13.36 -4.74
C GLY A 84 4.43 13.92 -6.16
N ARG A 85 5.58 14.46 -6.48
CA ARG A 85 5.85 14.93 -7.86
C ARG A 85 5.92 13.70 -8.77
N PRO A 86 5.11 13.62 -9.85
CA PRO A 86 5.26 12.55 -10.85
C PRO A 86 6.58 12.68 -11.60
N ASP A 87 7.30 11.58 -11.70
CA ASP A 87 8.46 11.41 -12.58
C ASP A 87 8.07 10.45 -13.72
N VAL A 88 8.84 10.43 -14.80
CA VAL A 88 8.56 9.57 -15.98
C VAL A 88 8.55 8.09 -15.56
N GLY A 89 7.47 7.40 -15.89
CA GLY A 89 7.26 6.00 -15.57
C GLY A 89 6.58 5.76 -14.21
N ASP A 90 6.35 6.82 -13.42
CA ASP A 90 5.62 6.67 -12.15
C ASP A 90 4.15 6.35 -12.40
N GLU A 91 3.62 5.43 -11.62
CA GLU A 91 2.17 5.21 -11.54
C GLU A 91 1.50 6.38 -10.84
N VAL A 92 0.42 6.87 -11.41
CA VAL A 92 -0.32 8.00 -10.88
C VAL A 92 -1.83 7.74 -10.88
N ALA A 93 -2.50 8.25 -9.86
CA ALA A 93 -3.95 8.36 -9.81
C ALA A 93 -4.34 9.82 -9.99
N VAL A 94 -5.29 10.08 -10.89
CA VAL A 94 -5.74 11.42 -11.24
C VAL A 94 -7.24 11.52 -11.02
N ILE A 95 -7.67 12.54 -10.27
CA ILE A 95 -9.09 12.91 -10.17
C ILE A 95 -9.28 14.14 -11.04
N LEU A 96 -10.11 13.99 -12.05
CA LEU A 96 -10.45 15.07 -12.99
C LEU A 96 -11.56 15.94 -12.44
N ASN A 97 -11.57 17.20 -12.86
CA ASN A 97 -12.67 18.10 -12.61
C ASN A 97 -13.94 17.64 -13.35
N ASP A 98 -15.08 17.67 -12.69
CA ASP A 98 -16.33 17.18 -13.26
C ASP A 98 -16.79 17.96 -14.51
N SER A 99 -16.56 19.25 -14.52
CA SER A 99 -16.96 20.15 -15.62
C SER A 99 -15.93 20.22 -16.74
N ASN A 100 -14.66 19.91 -16.46
CA ASN A 100 -13.58 19.97 -17.45
C ASN A 100 -12.60 18.78 -17.26
N LYS A 101 -12.77 17.77 -18.09
CA LYS A 101 -11.97 16.54 -18.03
C LYS A 101 -10.49 16.69 -18.48
N THR A 102 -10.08 17.89 -18.92
CA THR A 102 -8.67 18.20 -19.19
C THR A 102 -7.95 18.84 -18.00
N VAL A 103 -8.65 19.03 -16.88
CA VAL A 103 -8.11 19.65 -15.65
C VAL A 103 -8.19 18.65 -14.51
N ALA A 104 -7.08 18.45 -13.80
CA ALA A 104 -7.06 17.66 -12.59
C ALA A 104 -7.44 18.49 -11.36
N GLU A 105 -8.22 17.90 -10.49
CA GLU A 105 -8.46 18.38 -9.12
C GLU A 105 -7.47 17.80 -8.13
N MET A 106 -6.98 16.58 -8.40
CA MET A 106 -6.01 15.92 -7.55
C MET A 106 -5.13 14.98 -8.38
N VAL A 107 -3.87 14.89 -8.00
CA VAL A 107 -2.89 13.93 -8.54
C VAL A 107 -2.18 13.26 -7.38
N ILE A 108 -2.11 11.93 -7.40
CA ILE A 108 -1.39 11.12 -6.41
C ILE A 108 -0.36 10.28 -7.14
N ASN A 109 0.91 10.45 -6.78
CA ASN A 109 1.98 9.59 -7.24
C ASN A 109 2.00 8.31 -6.39
N ILE A 110 1.59 7.19 -7.00
CA ILE A 110 1.47 5.89 -6.35
C ILE A 110 2.85 5.33 -6.00
N GLU A 111 3.84 5.50 -6.88
CA GLU A 111 5.22 5.06 -6.61
C GLU A 111 5.82 5.77 -5.39
N ARG A 112 5.51 7.05 -5.20
CA ARG A 112 5.92 7.79 -4.01
C ARG A 112 5.15 7.37 -2.76
N LEU A 113 3.94 6.86 -2.92
CA LEU A 113 3.13 6.38 -1.81
C LEU A 113 3.60 5.00 -1.33
N LYS A 114 4.04 4.12 -2.23
CA LYS A 114 4.64 2.82 -1.90
C LYS A 114 5.89 2.98 -1.01
N GLY A 115 6.15 2.01 -0.15
CA GLY A 115 7.32 1.92 0.73
C GLY A 115 6.98 1.92 2.21
N GLN A 116 8.02 2.01 3.04
CA GLN A 116 7.91 1.87 4.49
C GLN A 116 7.66 3.21 5.16
N TRP A 117 6.54 3.29 5.89
CA TRP A 117 6.08 4.48 6.60
C TRP A 117 5.96 4.19 8.09
N CYS A 118 6.75 4.90 8.90
CA CYS A 118 6.90 4.61 10.32
C CYS A 118 6.65 5.86 11.18
N TYR A 119 6.31 5.63 12.43
CA TYR A 119 6.25 6.65 13.48
C TYR A 119 6.65 6.04 14.83
N MET A 120 7.06 6.88 15.77
CA MET A 120 7.49 6.44 17.08
C MET A 120 6.33 6.45 18.07
N VAL A 121 6.17 5.35 18.79
CA VAL A 121 5.13 5.16 19.80
C VAL A 121 5.76 5.01 21.19
N LEU A 122 5.34 5.86 22.11
CA LEU A 122 5.74 5.76 23.51
C LEU A 122 4.76 4.87 24.28
N PRO A 123 5.23 4.02 25.20
CA PRO A 123 4.37 3.27 26.07
C PRO A 123 3.72 4.18 27.13
N LYS A 124 2.64 3.68 27.71
CA LYS A 124 1.97 4.29 28.85
C LYS A 124 2.16 3.42 30.09
N LEU A 125 2.05 4.02 31.28
CA LEU A 125 2.00 3.23 32.50
C LEU A 125 0.76 2.33 32.48
N ARG A 126 0.97 1.06 32.84
CA ARG A 126 -0.11 0.09 32.94
C ARG A 126 -1.02 0.45 34.11
N HIS A 127 -2.31 0.57 33.83
CA HIS A 127 -3.31 0.78 34.88
C HIS A 127 -3.53 -0.52 35.65
N ARG A 128 -3.36 -0.48 36.97
CA ARG A 128 -3.72 -1.59 37.86
C ARG A 128 -5.06 -1.28 38.52
N ALA A 129 -6.00 -2.21 38.39
CA ALA A 129 -7.32 -2.07 39.03
C ALA A 129 -7.20 -1.86 40.55
N GLY A 130 -7.96 -0.90 41.11
CA GLY A 130 -7.99 -0.62 42.52
C GLY A 130 -7.02 0.45 43.04
N MET A 131 -6.16 1.03 42.18
CA MET A 131 -5.33 2.17 42.58
C MET A 131 -5.84 3.46 41.93
N PRO A 132 -5.88 4.59 42.66
CA PRO A 132 -6.12 5.90 42.04
C PRO A 132 -5.01 6.18 41.06
N PHE A 133 -5.37 6.35 39.78
CA PHE A 133 -4.40 6.44 38.69
C PHE A 133 -4.14 7.90 38.32
N ASP A 134 -3.11 8.48 38.90
CA ASP A 134 -2.51 9.71 38.44
C ASP A 134 -1.19 9.39 37.73
N SER A 135 -1.29 9.13 36.41
CA SER A 135 -0.15 8.76 35.59
C SER A 135 0.96 9.80 35.60
N ALA A 136 0.61 11.09 35.61
CA ALA A 136 1.60 12.17 35.55
C ALA A 136 2.41 12.26 36.85
N ARG A 137 1.75 12.01 38.00
CA ARG A 137 2.40 12.00 39.32
C ARG A 137 3.26 10.75 39.50
N MET A 138 2.77 9.59 39.05
CA MET A 138 3.52 8.32 39.13
C MET A 138 4.77 8.34 38.28
N VAL A 139 4.72 8.88 37.04
CA VAL A 139 5.90 9.00 36.17
C VAL A 139 6.98 9.86 36.82
N LYS A 140 6.61 10.93 37.55
CA LYS A 140 7.57 11.80 38.25
C LYS A 140 8.27 11.12 39.43
N THR A 141 7.69 10.07 40.00
CA THR A 141 8.29 9.33 41.15
C THR A 141 9.20 8.19 40.69
N ILE A 142 9.21 7.85 39.40
CA ILE A 142 10.07 6.81 38.86
C ILE A 142 11.51 7.35 38.70
N PRO A 143 12.53 6.65 39.23
CA PRO A 143 13.93 7.02 39.02
C PRO A 143 14.27 7.14 37.50
N ASP A 144 15.11 8.09 37.17
CA ASP A 144 15.43 8.39 35.75
C ASP A 144 15.95 7.15 35.00
N SER A 145 16.79 6.36 35.61
CA SER A 145 17.33 5.11 35.02
C SER A 145 16.25 4.09 34.64
N LEU A 146 15.22 3.96 35.49
CA LEU A 146 14.09 3.07 35.22
C LEU A 146 13.13 3.70 34.20
N ARG A 147 13.00 5.01 34.20
CA ARG A 147 12.18 5.73 33.23
C ARG A 147 12.74 5.56 31.81
N GLU A 148 14.05 5.76 31.64
CA GLU A 148 14.73 5.55 30.35
C GLU A 148 14.59 4.10 29.87
N MET A 149 14.66 3.13 30.77
CA MET A 149 14.52 1.71 30.42
C MET A 149 13.07 1.33 30.07
N TRP A 150 12.07 1.87 30.78
CA TRP A 150 10.67 1.49 30.58
C TRP A 150 9.98 2.26 29.47
N PHE A 151 10.28 3.56 29.29
CA PHE A 151 9.60 4.41 28.32
C PHE A 151 10.39 4.52 27.01
N GLN A 152 10.95 3.43 26.55
CA GLN A 152 11.62 3.42 25.26
C GLN A 152 10.61 3.54 24.13
N PRO A 153 10.78 4.50 23.21
CA PRO A 153 9.94 4.58 22.02
C PRO A 153 10.16 3.36 21.13
N ARG A 154 9.07 2.87 20.53
CA ARG A 154 9.13 1.79 19.53
C ARG A 154 8.62 2.30 18.19
N GLU A 155 9.26 1.82 17.15
CA GLU A 155 8.87 2.13 15.79
C GLU A 155 7.70 1.24 15.36
N TYR A 156 6.64 1.87 14.85
CA TYR A 156 5.47 1.23 14.29
C TYR A 156 5.13 1.86 12.94
N GLY A 157 4.42 1.11 12.13
CA GLY A 157 3.98 1.62 10.84
C GLY A 157 3.48 0.52 9.93
N PHE A 158 3.60 0.78 8.65
CA PHE A 158 3.25 -0.14 7.58
C PHE A 158 4.15 0.09 6.36
N GLU A 159 4.30 -0.94 5.57
CA GLU A 159 4.87 -0.89 4.23
C GLU A 159 3.74 -1.06 3.22
N LEU A 160 3.64 -0.13 2.29
CA LEU A 160 2.72 -0.20 1.15
C LEU A 160 3.47 -0.84 -0.01
N LEU A 161 3.01 -1.99 -0.43
CA LEU A 161 3.56 -2.78 -1.51
C LEU A 161 2.66 -2.70 -2.74
N SER A 162 3.16 -3.22 -3.84
CA SER A 162 2.38 -3.44 -5.05
C SER A 162 1.19 -4.38 -4.82
N GLU A 163 0.30 -4.53 -5.79
CA GLU A 163 -0.89 -5.38 -5.71
C GLU A 163 -1.77 -5.13 -4.48
N HIS A 164 -1.85 -3.87 -4.02
CA HIS A 164 -2.66 -3.48 -2.85
C HIS A 164 -2.30 -4.19 -1.53
N GLN A 165 -1.12 -4.77 -1.45
CA GLN A 165 -0.65 -5.42 -0.24
C GLN A 165 -0.04 -4.41 0.73
N ALA A 166 -0.24 -4.63 2.02
CA ALA A 166 0.45 -3.90 3.06
C ALA A 166 1.07 -4.85 4.07
N GLN A 167 2.23 -4.47 4.60
CA GLN A 167 2.88 -5.21 5.67
C GLN A 167 3.01 -4.33 6.91
N PRO A 168 2.53 -4.79 8.08
CA PRO A 168 2.68 -4.02 9.31
C PRO A 168 4.11 -4.06 9.81
N ILE A 169 4.65 -2.89 10.18
CA ILE A 169 5.98 -2.72 10.79
C ILE A 169 5.80 -2.59 12.31
N GLY A 170 6.76 -3.11 13.07
CA GLY A 170 6.79 -3.09 14.52
C GLY A 170 6.36 -4.40 15.16
N LEU A 171 6.70 -4.53 16.44
CA LEU A 171 6.45 -5.75 17.20
C LEU A 171 4.94 -5.94 17.39
N ARG A 172 4.46 -7.16 17.14
CA ARG A 172 3.15 -7.57 17.60
C ARG A 172 3.22 -7.62 19.13
N LEU A 173 2.38 -6.85 19.80
CA LEU A 173 2.23 -7.02 21.22
C LEU A 173 1.72 -8.44 21.47
N SER A 174 2.52 -9.22 22.16
CA SER A 174 2.07 -10.51 22.66
C SER A 174 0.94 -10.25 23.65
N THR A 175 -0.19 -10.86 23.44
CA THR A 175 -1.24 -10.98 24.47
C THR A 175 -0.80 -11.97 25.55
N ASP A 176 0.48 -12.33 25.58
CA ASP A 176 1.01 -13.20 26.62
C ASP A 176 0.90 -12.49 27.97
N THR A 177 0.03 -13.04 28.82
CA THR A 177 -0.25 -12.59 30.18
C THR A 177 0.99 -12.55 31.08
N ARG A 178 2.15 -13.00 30.58
CA ARG A 178 3.44 -12.97 31.28
C ARG A 178 4.15 -11.62 31.21
N ASP A 179 3.77 -10.73 30.30
CA ASP A 179 4.33 -9.37 30.26
C ASP A 179 3.68 -8.49 31.35
N ASN A 180 4.04 -8.75 32.60
CA ASN A 180 3.63 -7.98 33.78
C ASN A 180 4.46 -6.71 33.96
N GLY A 181 5.09 -6.22 32.92
CA GLY A 181 5.87 -4.98 32.95
C GLY A 181 5.07 -3.77 33.42
N PRO A 182 5.74 -2.73 33.94
CA PRO A 182 5.10 -1.53 34.46
C PRO A 182 4.46 -0.64 33.40
N VAL A 183 4.82 -0.85 32.14
CA VAL A 183 4.33 -0.06 31.00
C VAL A 183 3.66 -0.95 29.97
N GLU A 184 2.80 -0.36 29.17
CA GLU A 184 2.14 -1.01 28.04
C GLU A 184 2.17 -0.10 26.82
N TYR A 185 2.33 -0.72 25.64
CA TYR A 185 2.18 -0.01 24.37
C TYR A 185 0.71 -0.09 23.92
N PRO A 186 0.19 0.95 23.25
CA PRO A 186 -1.15 0.89 22.71
C PRO A 186 -1.26 -0.23 21.67
N GLU A 187 -2.42 -0.87 21.64
CA GLU A 187 -2.74 -1.81 20.57
C GLU A 187 -2.95 -1.02 19.27
N LEU A 188 -2.13 -1.34 18.27
CA LEU A 188 -2.15 -0.65 17.00
C LEU A 188 -2.71 -1.56 15.90
N LYS A 189 -3.47 -0.98 15.00
CA LYS A 189 -4.01 -1.69 13.85
C LYS A 189 -2.89 -2.16 12.93
N ARG A 190 -2.99 -3.40 12.48
CA ARG A 190 -2.01 -4.05 11.61
C ARG A 190 -2.58 -4.20 10.22
N TYR A 191 -2.37 -3.20 9.39
CA TYR A 191 -2.86 -3.18 8.01
C TYR A 191 -2.16 -4.26 7.17
N ARG A 192 -2.94 -4.93 6.32
CA ARG A 192 -2.50 -6.00 5.43
C ARG A 192 -2.84 -5.73 3.98
N GLN A 193 -3.74 -4.80 3.74
CA GLN A 193 -4.13 -4.35 2.40
C GLN A 193 -4.32 -2.83 2.42
N TRP A 194 -4.08 -2.22 1.27
CA TRP A 194 -4.37 -0.83 1.04
C TRP A 194 -4.98 -0.63 -0.35
N ASN A 195 -5.67 0.47 -0.55
CA ASN A 195 -6.21 0.85 -1.84
C ASN A 195 -6.37 2.38 -1.90
N LEU A 196 -6.64 2.91 -3.08
CA LEU A 196 -7.10 4.27 -3.27
C LEU A 196 -8.59 4.25 -3.65
N TYR A 197 -9.32 5.25 -3.19
CA TYR A 197 -10.72 5.45 -3.53
C TYR A 197 -11.05 6.95 -3.48
N ASN A 198 -11.41 7.52 -4.61
CA ASN A 198 -11.70 8.96 -4.73
C ASN A 198 -10.60 9.85 -4.12
N GLY A 199 -9.33 9.49 -4.34
CA GLY A 199 -8.17 10.24 -3.83
C GLY A 199 -7.87 10.05 -2.34
N ARG A 200 -8.56 9.14 -1.67
CA ARG A 200 -8.34 8.77 -0.27
C ARG A 200 -7.63 7.42 -0.20
N ILE A 201 -6.80 7.24 0.82
CA ILE A 201 -6.20 5.93 1.08
C ILE A 201 -7.12 5.10 2.00
N LEU A 202 -7.33 3.85 1.63
CA LEU A 202 -8.01 2.83 2.41
C LEU A 202 -6.96 1.87 2.97
N LEU A 203 -6.92 1.70 4.28
CA LEU A 203 -6.00 0.80 4.97
C LEU A 203 -6.81 -0.29 5.66
N SER A 204 -6.66 -1.55 5.25
CA SER A 204 -7.49 -2.65 5.70
C SER A 204 -6.72 -3.63 6.58
N VAL A 205 -7.36 -4.01 7.68
CA VAL A 205 -6.94 -5.12 8.53
C VAL A 205 -7.65 -6.38 8.06
N THR A 206 -6.88 -7.41 7.77
CA THR A 206 -7.45 -8.68 7.31
C THR A 206 -7.11 -9.82 8.26
N LYS A 207 -7.95 -10.85 8.26
CA LYS A 207 -7.73 -12.12 8.98
C LYS A 207 -7.93 -13.27 8.01
N ARG A 208 -7.13 -14.32 8.16
CA ARG A 208 -7.36 -15.59 7.45
C ARG A 208 -8.25 -16.49 8.29
N ASP A 209 -9.22 -17.10 7.66
CA ASP A 209 -10.03 -18.15 8.27
C ASP A 209 -9.28 -19.49 8.29
N SER A 210 -9.93 -20.53 8.81
CA SER A 210 -9.38 -21.89 8.87
C SER A 210 -9.17 -22.53 7.48
N LEU A 211 -9.81 -21.99 6.45
CA LEU A 211 -9.71 -22.44 5.05
C LEU A 211 -8.62 -21.67 4.28
N GLY A 212 -7.96 -20.68 4.93
CA GLY A 212 -6.95 -19.85 4.32
C GLY A 212 -7.48 -18.62 3.58
N THR A 213 -8.82 -18.45 3.52
CA THR A 213 -9.44 -17.29 2.86
C THR A 213 -9.24 -16.02 3.70
N GLN A 214 -8.88 -14.94 3.03
CA GLN A 214 -8.60 -13.65 3.67
C GLN A 214 -9.86 -12.79 3.70
N HIS A 215 -10.27 -12.38 4.90
CA HIS A 215 -11.43 -11.51 5.11
C HIS A 215 -11.01 -10.18 5.69
N VAL A 216 -11.56 -9.10 5.18
CA VAL A 216 -11.39 -7.76 5.74
C VAL A 216 -12.21 -7.66 7.03
N ILE A 217 -11.55 -7.27 8.13
CA ILE A 217 -12.18 -7.07 9.44
C ILE A 217 -12.58 -5.62 9.63
N SER A 218 -11.68 -4.71 9.28
CA SER A 218 -11.88 -3.27 9.39
C SER A 218 -11.08 -2.54 8.32
N THR A 219 -11.60 -1.40 7.89
CA THR A 219 -10.92 -0.51 6.95
C THR A 219 -10.95 0.90 7.53
N ASP A 220 -9.78 1.51 7.60
CA ASP A 220 -9.64 2.93 7.92
C ASP A 220 -9.47 3.70 6.63
N THR A 221 -10.17 4.81 6.53
CA THR A 221 -10.09 5.72 5.40
C THR A 221 -9.41 7.00 5.85
N ALA A 222 -8.41 7.44 5.10
CA ALA A 222 -7.71 8.69 5.40
C ALA A 222 -7.51 9.54 4.15
N ASP A 223 -7.57 10.87 4.31
CA ASP A 223 -7.14 11.81 3.31
C ASP A 223 -5.61 11.91 3.34
N ILE A 224 -4.99 11.96 2.18
CA ILE A 224 -3.56 12.26 2.07
C ILE A 224 -3.42 13.78 2.24
N ALA A 225 -2.91 14.23 3.37
CA ALA A 225 -2.69 15.65 3.65
C ALA A 225 -1.34 16.14 3.12
N LEU A 226 -0.33 15.26 3.12
CA LEU A 226 1.00 15.53 2.59
C LEU A 226 1.65 14.22 2.12
N LEU A 227 2.29 14.25 0.95
CA LEU A 227 3.18 13.18 0.49
C LEU A 227 4.45 13.83 -0.09
N ARG A 228 5.57 13.58 0.58
CA ARG A 228 6.91 13.97 0.15
C ARG A 228 7.80 12.73 0.07
N ARG A 229 9.06 12.94 -0.30
CA ARG A 229 10.03 11.86 -0.42
C ARG A 229 10.18 11.04 0.89
N ASP A 230 10.17 11.74 2.02
CA ASP A 230 10.48 11.22 3.36
C ASP A 230 9.33 11.35 4.36
N THR A 231 8.23 11.99 3.98
CA THR A 231 7.14 12.34 4.89
C THR A 231 5.79 12.03 4.27
N LEU A 232 4.96 11.29 5.01
CA LEU A 232 3.55 11.07 4.72
C LEU A 232 2.72 11.60 5.90
N LEU A 233 1.72 12.43 5.62
CA LEU A 233 0.73 12.87 6.61
C LEU A 233 -0.65 12.37 6.15
N LEU A 234 -1.26 11.56 6.99
CA LEU A 234 -2.62 11.05 6.78
C LEU A 234 -3.56 11.69 7.78
N ARG A 235 -4.71 12.13 7.27
CA ARG A 235 -5.82 12.65 8.08
C ARG A 235 -6.93 11.64 8.11
N PHE A 236 -7.09 11.01 9.26
CA PHE A 236 -8.21 10.13 9.58
C PHE A 236 -9.42 10.96 10.03
N SER A 237 -10.55 10.31 10.33
CA SER A 237 -11.76 10.99 10.77
C SER A 237 -11.64 11.67 12.14
N ASP A 238 -10.76 11.16 13.00
CA ASP A 238 -10.61 11.55 14.40
C ASP A 238 -9.23 12.14 14.76
N HIS A 239 -8.22 11.94 13.91
CA HIS A 239 -6.86 12.43 14.15
C HIS A 239 -6.04 12.58 12.86
N GLU A 240 -4.91 13.24 12.98
CA GLU A 240 -3.85 13.25 11.96
C GLU A 240 -2.65 12.46 12.45
N GLN A 241 -2.06 11.65 11.56
CA GLN A 241 -0.85 10.90 11.85
C GLN A 241 0.23 11.18 10.81
N GLY A 242 1.36 11.68 11.30
CA GLY A 242 2.57 11.84 10.50
C GLY A 242 3.43 10.57 10.52
N TYR A 243 4.00 10.25 9.36
CA TYR A 243 4.92 9.14 9.18
C TYR A 243 6.19 9.64 8.50
N TYR A 244 7.31 9.09 8.88
CA TYR A 244 8.56 9.25 8.15
C TYR A 244 8.83 7.99 7.31
N ARG A 245 9.53 8.17 6.21
CA ARG A 245 9.96 7.05 5.38
C ARG A 245 11.16 6.36 6.03
N LYS A 246 11.05 5.07 6.27
CA LYS A 246 12.19 4.28 6.71
C LYS A 246 13.04 3.96 5.49
N ASN A 247 14.30 4.41 5.50
CA ASN A 247 15.26 4.04 4.46
C ASN A 247 15.57 2.54 4.60
N GLN A 248 15.53 1.82 3.50
CA GLN A 248 16.09 0.49 3.45
C GLN A 248 17.62 0.65 3.53
N GLU A 249 18.20 0.15 4.62
CA GLU A 249 19.65 0.00 4.76
C GLU A 249 20.16 -1.14 3.87
#